data_552de023d29ca87b6f003015ead2ea76
#
_entry.id   552de023d29ca87b6f003015ead2ea76
#
_cell.length_a   1.000
_cell.length_b   1.000
_cell.length_c   1.000
_cell.angle_alpha   90.00
_cell.angle_beta   90.00
_cell.angle_gamma   90.00
#
_symmetry.space_group_name_H-M   'P 1'
#
loop_
_entity.id
_entity.type
_entity.pdbx_description
1 polymer ?
#
loop_
_entity_poly.entity_id
_entity_poly.type
_entity_poly.pdbx_seq_one_letter_code
_entity_poly.pdbx_strand_id
1 'polypeptide(L)'
;MFSVGSYVVYGSQGVCCISEIRREDFSGTAKDYYILTPSDDPKMVIYVPTDAATLTSQMRQLLSLDELTALIHDGAAAEPMEWINDPRSRNEQFRQILQSGDRLRLFCLLRAIHERREQQIALGKKLYAVDEAICQRAEKLLHGEIAAVLNIKPDEVQSYIQSQLLAEG
;
A
#
# COMPACT_ATOMS: atom_id res chain seq x y z
N MET A 1 -1.25 -1.38 21.50
CA MET A 1 -2.70 -1.08 21.40
C MET A 1 -2.88 0.20 20.58
N PHE A 2 -3.86 0.21 19.70
CA PHE A 2 -4.13 1.37 18.84
C PHE A 2 -5.21 2.27 19.47
N SER A 3 -5.16 3.56 19.15
CA SER A 3 -6.09 4.56 19.71
C SER A 3 -7.13 5.00 18.70
N VAL A 4 -8.33 5.33 19.18
CA VAL A 4 -9.36 5.94 18.34
C VAL A 4 -8.84 7.25 17.75
N GLY A 5 -9.14 7.49 16.46
CA GLY A 5 -8.67 8.67 15.73
C GLY A 5 -7.33 8.49 15.06
N SER A 6 -6.59 7.40 15.36
CA SER A 6 -5.31 7.13 14.69
C SER A 6 -5.53 6.41 13.35
N TYR A 7 -4.51 6.49 12.49
CA TYR A 7 -4.50 5.82 11.20
C TYR A 7 -3.58 4.62 11.23
N VAL A 8 -3.98 3.56 10.52
CA VAL A 8 -3.20 2.33 10.38
C VAL A 8 -3.24 1.89 8.92
N VAL A 9 -2.27 1.08 8.52
CA VAL A 9 -2.34 0.33 7.26
C VAL A 9 -2.88 -1.05 7.61
N TYR A 10 -4.06 -1.40 7.08
CA TYR A 10 -4.70 -2.69 7.36
C TYR A 10 -4.65 -3.61 6.15
N GLY A 11 -3.65 -4.49 6.12
CA GLY A 11 -3.49 -5.49 5.06
C GLY A 11 -3.63 -4.92 3.67
N SER A 12 -4.46 -5.52 2.84
CA SER A 12 -4.73 -5.09 1.46
C SER A 12 -5.75 -3.95 1.36
N GLN A 13 -6.36 -3.53 2.46
CA GLN A 13 -7.30 -2.40 2.48
C GLN A 13 -6.60 -1.05 2.42
N GLY A 14 -5.31 -1.01 2.74
CA GLY A 14 -4.55 0.23 2.77
C GLY A 14 -4.80 1.04 4.03
N VAL A 15 -4.72 2.37 3.92
CA VAL A 15 -4.87 3.28 5.06
C VAL A 15 -6.31 3.31 5.56
N CYS A 16 -6.48 3.07 6.85
CA CYS A 16 -7.77 3.13 7.53
C CYS A 16 -7.66 4.01 8.78
N CYS A 17 -8.74 4.72 9.10
CA CYS A 17 -8.88 5.42 10.37
C CYS A 17 -9.57 4.49 11.36
N ILE A 18 -9.07 4.45 12.59
CA ILE A 18 -9.77 3.79 13.71
C ILE A 18 -10.82 4.79 14.20
N SER A 19 -12.05 4.61 13.74
CA SER A 19 -13.14 5.54 14.04
C SER A 19 -13.69 5.32 15.44
N GLU A 20 -13.64 4.08 15.95
CA GLU A 20 -14.25 3.72 17.21
C GLU A 20 -13.65 2.41 17.71
N ILE A 21 -13.72 2.17 19.03
CA ILE A 21 -13.56 0.84 19.65
C ILE A 21 -14.90 0.55 20.31
N ARG A 22 -15.57 -0.52 19.87
CA ARG A 22 -16.94 -0.83 20.27
C ARG A 22 -17.10 -2.28 20.69
N ARG A 23 -17.92 -2.49 21.70
CA ARG A 23 -18.29 -3.82 22.14
C ARG A 23 -19.48 -4.32 21.33
N GLU A 24 -19.32 -5.44 20.65
CA GLU A 24 -20.35 -6.05 19.81
C GLU A 24 -20.46 -7.56 20.09
N ASP A 25 -21.62 -8.09 19.80
CA ASP A 25 -21.89 -9.54 19.92
C ASP A 25 -22.39 -10.06 18.57
N PHE A 26 -21.46 -10.56 17.75
CA PHE A 26 -21.80 -11.14 16.45
C PHE A 26 -21.93 -12.67 16.48
N SER A 27 -21.44 -13.33 17.53
CA SER A 27 -21.33 -14.80 17.57
C SER A 27 -21.83 -15.42 18.86
N GLY A 28 -22.61 -14.70 19.64
CA GLY A 28 -23.07 -15.14 20.96
C GLY A 28 -22.09 -14.86 22.09
N THR A 29 -20.98 -14.19 21.79
CA THR A 29 -20.00 -13.74 22.78
C THR A 29 -19.63 -12.29 22.50
N ALA A 30 -19.86 -11.41 23.48
CA ALA A 30 -19.53 -10.00 23.34
C ALA A 30 -18.01 -9.80 23.37
N LYS A 31 -17.48 -9.08 22.38
CA LYS A 31 -16.05 -8.75 22.25
C LYS A 31 -15.88 -7.29 21.89
N ASP A 32 -14.70 -6.77 22.17
CA ASP A 32 -14.33 -5.44 21.72
C ASP A 32 -13.75 -5.50 20.30
N TYR A 33 -14.14 -4.54 19.45
CA TYR A 33 -13.71 -4.44 18.07
C TYR A 33 -13.14 -3.06 17.79
N TYR A 34 -12.04 -3.03 17.05
CA TYR A 34 -11.64 -1.82 16.34
C TYR A 34 -12.58 -1.66 15.14
N ILE A 35 -13.14 -0.47 15.00
CA ILE A 35 -13.97 -0.11 13.85
C ILE A 35 -13.10 0.72 12.91
N LEU A 36 -12.77 0.16 11.76
CA LEU A 36 -11.89 0.80 10.77
C LEU A 36 -12.71 1.35 9.61
N THR A 37 -12.35 2.54 9.17
CA THR A 37 -12.92 3.15 7.97
C THR A 37 -11.80 3.43 6.99
N PRO A 38 -11.79 2.76 5.81
CA PRO A 38 -10.78 3.03 4.78
C PRO A 38 -10.83 4.48 4.31
N SER A 39 -9.65 5.09 4.11
CA SER A 39 -9.56 6.49 3.70
C SER A 39 -10.11 6.73 2.29
N ASP A 40 -10.05 5.72 1.43
CA ASP A 40 -10.54 5.78 0.05
C ASP A 40 -12.00 5.37 -0.11
N ASP A 41 -12.60 4.80 0.94
CA ASP A 41 -14.01 4.41 0.95
C ASP A 41 -14.64 4.70 2.32
N PRO A 42 -15.07 5.95 2.55
CA PRO A 42 -15.63 6.34 3.85
C PRO A 42 -16.93 5.62 4.24
N LYS A 43 -17.57 4.93 3.30
CA LYS A 43 -18.80 4.18 3.54
C LYS A 43 -18.54 2.75 4.00
N MET A 44 -17.35 2.24 3.76
CA MET A 44 -16.95 0.91 4.20
C MET A 44 -16.62 0.91 5.69
N VAL A 45 -17.03 -0.15 6.37
CA VAL A 45 -16.75 -0.34 7.80
C VAL A 45 -16.18 -1.74 7.98
N ILE A 46 -15.03 -1.81 8.67
CA ILE A 46 -14.33 -3.07 8.94
C ILE A 46 -14.26 -3.27 10.45
N TYR A 47 -14.68 -4.45 10.91
CA TYR A 47 -14.64 -4.83 12.31
C TYR A 47 -13.45 -5.77 12.55
N VAL A 48 -12.53 -5.37 13.44
CA VAL A 48 -11.36 -6.19 13.79
C VAL A 48 -11.41 -6.49 15.27
N PRO A 49 -11.62 -7.76 15.68
CA PRO A 49 -11.62 -8.11 17.10
C PRO A 49 -10.27 -7.76 17.75
N THR A 50 -10.31 -7.09 18.88
CA THR A 50 -9.08 -6.63 19.56
C THR A 50 -8.25 -7.79 20.11
N ASP A 51 -8.88 -8.97 20.32
CA ASP A 51 -8.24 -10.18 20.83
C ASP A 51 -7.77 -11.15 19.74
N ALA A 52 -8.03 -10.85 18.46
CA ALA A 52 -7.63 -11.71 17.35
C ALA A 52 -6.23 -11.34 16.86
N ALA A 53 -5.20 -11.96 17.42
CA ALA A 53 -3.80 -11.64 17.11
C ALA A 53 -3.47 -11.71 15.61
N THR A 54 -4.04 -12.68 14.89
CA THR A 54 -3.82 -12.84 13.45
C THR A 54 -4.33 -11.62 12.66
N LEU A 55 -5.48 -11.07 13.05
CA LEU A 55 -6.07 -9.91 12.38
C LEU A 55 -5.44 -8.60 12.85
N THR A 56 -5.19 -8.45 14.15
CA THR A 56 -4.58 -7.23 14.69
C THR A 56 -3.13 -7.07 14.23
N SER A 57 -2.41 -8.16 13.94
CA SER A 57 -1.06 -8.10 13.39
C SER A 57 -1.01 -7.50 11.99
N GLN A 58 -2.14 -7.49 11.27
CA GLN A 58 -2.25 -6.82 9.96
C GLN A 58 -2.46 -5.31 10.08
N MET A 59 -2.72 -4.81 11.28
CA MET A 59 -2.83 -3.38 11.56
C MET A 59 -1.42 -2.85 11.83
N ARG A 60 -0.87 -2.07 10.90
CA ARG A 60 0.48 -1.53 11.01
C ARG A 60 0.44 -0.02 11.13
N GLN A 61 1.37 0.54 11.89
CA GLN A 61 1.54 1.99 11.94
C GLN A 61 1.96 2.53 10.57
N LEU A 62 1.57 3.77 10.28
CA LEU A 62 2.07 4.47 9.10
C LEU A 62 3.57 4.72 9.25
N LEU A 63 4.24 4.85 8.10
CA LEU A 63 5.65 5.25 8.07
C LEU A 63 5.85 6.58 8.79
N SER A 64 6.94 6.70 9.55
CA SER A 64 7.46 8.00 9.97
C SER A 64 8.09 8.73 8.77
N LEU A 65 8.36 10.03 8.91
CA LEU A 65 9.05 10.79 7.85
C LEU A 65 10.45 10.24 7.59
N ASP A 66 11.18 9.84 8.62
CA ASP A 66 12.51 9.24 8.48
C ASP A 66 12.45 7.89 7.76
N GLU A 67 11.47 7.06 8.12
CA GLU A 67 11.25 5.78 7.44
C GLU A 67 10.85 5.97 5.98
N LEU A 68 10.05 6.99 5.68
CA LEU A 68 9.66 7.33 4.32
C LEU A 68 10.88 7.76 3.49
N THR A 69 11.71 8.62 4.05
CA THR A 69 12.94 9.08 3.39
C THR A 69 13.85 7.88 3.08
N ALA A 70 14.05 6.99 4.05
CA ALA A 70 14.84 5.78 3.87
C ALA A 70 14.24 4.86 2.78
N LEU A 71 12.92 4.71 2.77
CA LEU A 71 12.22 3.90 1.75
C LEU A 71 12.46 4.43 0.34
N ILE A 72 12.36 5.73 0.14
CA ILE A 72 12.58 6.35 -1.16
C ILE A 72 14.01 6.11 -1.63
N HIS A 73 15.00 6.30 -0.74
CA HIS A 73 16.41 6.07 -1.05
C HIS A 73 16.70 4.61 -1.38
N ASP A 74 16.26 3.73 -0.50
CA ASP A 74 16.49 2.29 -0.65
C ASP A 74 15.82 1.75 -1.91
N GLY A 75 14.60 2.22 -2.19
CA GLY A 75 13.86 1.84 -3.39
C GLY A 75 14.51 2.31 -4.68
N ALA A 76 15.03 3.52 -4.69
CA ALA A 76 15.73 4.08 -5.86
C ALA A 76 17.08 3.38 -6.10
N ALA A 77 17.78 3.00 -5.03
CA ALA A 77 19.08 2.32 -5.11
C ALA A 77 18.97 0.80 -5.30
N ALA A 78 17.79 0.23 -5.09
CA ALA A 78 17.59 -1.22 -5.20
C ALA A 78 17.83 -1.72 -6.61
N GLU A 79 18.28 -2.97 -6.71
CA GLU A 79 18.41 -3.66 -7.99
C GLU A 79 17.04 -3.65 -8.70
N PRO A 80 17.01 -3.35 -10.01
CA PRO A 80 15.75 -3.41 -10.76
C PRO A 80 15.16 -4.82 -10.71
N MET A 81 13.85 -4.87 -10.52
CA MET A 81 13.09 -6.11 -10.55
C MET A 81 13.12 -6.70 -11.96
N GLU A 82 13.51 -7.97 -12.09
CA GLU A 82 13.49 -8.64 -13.39
C GLU A 82 12.05 -8.84 -13.85
N TRP A 83 11.79 -8.49 -15.11
CA TRP A 83 10.45 -8.65 -15.69
C TRP A 83 10.25 -10.10 -16.14
N ILE A 84 9.31 -10.79 -15.53
CA ILE A 84 8.95 -12.16 -15.93
C ILE A 84 8.03 -12.09 -17.13
N ASN A 85 8.46 -12.67 -18.25
CA ASN A 85 7.71 -12.62 -19.51
C ASN A 85 6.45 -13.48 -19.50
N ASP A 86 6.46 -14.61 -18.78
CA ASP A 86 5.27 -15.43 -18.66
C ASP A 86 4.22 -14.73 -17.78
N PRO A 87 3.01 -14.42 -18.33
CA PRO A 87 2.02 -13.66 -17.62
C PRO A 87 1.50 -14.32 -16.34
N ARG A 88 1.42 -15.65 -16.30
CA ARG A 88 0.96 -16.38 -15.11
C ARG A 88 1.97 -16.27 -13.97
N SER A 89 3.23 -16.53 -14.27
CA SER A 89 4.33 -16.46 -13.28
C SER A 89 4.50 -15.04 -12.79
N ARG A 90 4.40 -14.05 -13.67
CA ARG A 90 4.48 -12.63 -13.34
C ARG A 90 3.34 -12.23 -12.39
N ASN A 91 2.11 -12.60 -12.72
CA ASN A 91 0.94 -12.29 -11.92
C ASN A 91 1.02 -12.91 -10.53
N GLU A 92 1.51 -14.15 -10.43
CA GLU A 92 1.70 -14.83 -9.16
C GLU A 92 2.73 -14.08 -8.29
N GLN A 93 3.87 -13.70 -8.86
CA GLN A 93 4.88 -12.91 -8.17
C GLN A 93 4.33 -11.59 -7.67
N PHE A 94 3.59 -10.87 -8.52
CA PHE A 94 3.03 -9.57 -8.19
C PHE A 94 1.99 -9.69 -7.08
N ARG A 95 1.16 -10.72 -7.11
CA ARG A 95 0.18 -10.98 -6.04
C ARG A 95 0.86 -11.26 -4.70
N GLN A 96 1.95 -12.01 -4.70
CA GLN A 96 2.71 -12.28 -3.47
C GLN A 96 3.25 -10.98 -2.87
N ILE A 97 3.74 -10.08 -3.71
CA ILE A 97 4.23 -8.77 -3.26
C ILE A 97 3.10 -7.95 -2.67
N LEU A 98 1.94 -7.90 -3.34
CA LEU A 98 0.77 -7.17 -2.83
C LEU A 98 0.30 -7.73 -1.48
N GLN A 99 0.28 -9.04 -1.33
CA GLN A 99 -0.14 -9.69 -0.09
C GLN A 99 0.86 -9.50 1.04
N SER A 100 2.16 -9.43 0.73
CA SER A 100 3.20 -9.26 1.73
C SER A 100 3.11 -7.91 2.45
N GLY A 101 2.62 -6.88 1.76
CA GLY A 101 2.60 -5.53 2.27
C GLY A 101 3.98 -4.92 2.49
N ASP A 102 5.03 -5.55 1.99
CA ASP A 102 6.41 -5.07 2.10
C ASP A 102 6.57 -3.81 1.25
N ARG A 103 6.82 -2.69 1.90
CA ARG A 103 6.85 -1.36 1.27
C ARG A 103 7.98 -1.24 0.24
N LEU A 104 9.15 -1.78 0.55
CA LEU A 104 10.27 -1.75 -0.39
C LEU A 104 9.96 -2.57 -1.64
N ARG A 105 9.38 -3.75 -1.47
CA ARG A 105 8.97 -4.60 -2.60
C ARG A 105 7.87 -3.94 -3.43
N LEU A 106 6.92 -3.27 -2.79
CA LEU A 106 5.89 -2.49 -3.50
C LEU A 106 6.50 -1.34 -4.30
N PHE A 107 7.48 -0.65 -3.74
CA PHE A 107 8.21 0.41 -4.43
C PHE A 107 8.91 -0.13 -5.68
N CYS A 108 9.63 -1.24 -5.53
CA CYS A 108 10.33 -1.88 -6.65
C CYS A 108 9.36 -2.41 -7.70
N LEU A 109 8.22 -2.94 -7.29
CA LEU A 109 7.16 -3.40 -8.18
C LEU A 109 6.61 -2.25 -9.04
N LEU A 110 6.28 -1.13 -8.41
CA LEU A 110 5.78 0.05 -9.11
C LEU A 110 6.82 0.58 -10.09
N ARG A 111 8.09 0.64 -9.68
CA ARG A 111 9.17 1.05 -10.54
C ARG A 111 9.28 0.17 -11.79
N ALA A 112 9.22 -1.15 -11.60
CA ALA A 112 9.29 -2.11 -12.71
C ALA A 112 8.11 -1.96 -13.67
N ILE A 113 6.90 -1.79 -13.15
CA ILE A 113 5.70 -1.63 -13.98
C ILE A 113 5.75 -0.30 -14.75
N HIS A 114 6.17 0.79 -14.10
CA HIS A 114 6.28 2.09 -14.74
C HIS A 114 7.31 2.07 -15.87
N GLU A 115 8.48 1.46 -15.64
CA GLU A 115 9.50 1.29 -16.68
C GLU A 115 8.97 0.46 -17.85
N ARG A 116 8.26 -0.63 -17.56
CA ARG A 116 7.68 -1.48 -18.61
C ARG A 116 6.63 -0.74 -19.42
N ARG A 117 5.81 0.07 -18.75
CA ARG A 117 4.81 0.91 -19.42
C ARG A 117 5.47 1.87 -20.41
N GLU A 118 6.53 2.56 -19.99
CA GLU A 118 7.27 3.48 -20.86
C GLU A 118 7.88 2.75 -22.07
N GLN A 119 8.47 1.57 -21.86
CA GLN A 119 9.00 0.76 -22.94
C GLN A 119 7.91 0.36 -23.93
N GLN A 120 6.75 -0.03 -23.46
CA GLN A 120 5.62 -0.40 -24.33
C GLN A 120 5.07 0.80 -25.09
N ILE A 121 4.94 1.94 -24.45
CA ILE A 121 4.50 3.18 -25.12
C ILE A 121 5.47 3.55 -26.23
N ALA A 122 6.78 3.46 -26.01
CA ALA A 122 7.79 3.74 -27.02
C ALA A 122 7.68 2.81 -28.25
N LEU A 123 7.12 1.61 -28.06
CA LEU A 123 6.87 0.65 -29.14
C LEU A 123 5.46 0.75 -29.72
N GLY A 124 4.67 1.77 -29.32
CA GLY A 124 3.30 1.94 -29.74
C GLY A 124 2.33 0.92 -29.12
N LYS A 125 2.71 0.31 -28.01
CA LYS A 125 1.93 -0.71 -27.31
C LYS A 125 1.45 -0.21 -25.96
N LYS A 126 0.54 -0.97 -25.33
CA LYS A 126 0.04 -0.73 -23.98
C LYS A 126 0.46 -1.87 -23.06
N LEU A 127 0.45 -1.62 -21.75
CA LEU A 127 0.53 -2.70 -20.78
C LEU A 127 -0.68 -3.63 -20.88
N TYR A 128 -0.49 -4.88 -20.50
CA TYR A 128 -1.62 -5.79 -20.32
C TYR A 128 -2.55 -5.27 -19.21
N ALA A 129 -3.85 -5.48 -19.39
CA ALA A 129 -4.85 -5.00 -18.43
C ALA A 129 -4.63 -5.54 -17.01
N VAL A 130 -4.14 -6.77 -16.89
CA VAL A 130 -3.83 -7.39 -15.59
C VAL A 130 -2.69 -6.64 -14.90
N ASP A 131 -1.65 -6.28 -15.62
CA ASP A 131 -0.52 -5.52 -15.07
C ASP A 131 -0.95 -4.11 -14.67
N GLU A 132 -1.82 -3.46 -15.45
CA GLU A 132 -2.39 -2.16 -15.09
C GLU A 132 -3.21 -2.24 -13.81
N ALA A 133 -4.03 -3.26 -13.65
CA ALA A 133 -4.83 -3.46 -12.44
C ALA A 133 -3.95 -3.68 -11.21
N ILE A 134 -2.87 -4.43 -11.35
CA ILE A 134 -1.89 -4.63 -10.27
C ILE A 134 -1.20 -3.33 -9.92
N CYS A 135 -0.82 -2.53 -10.93
CA CYS A 135 -0.22 -1.22 -10.71
C CYS A 135 -1.14 -0.32 -9.86
N GLN A 136 -2.42 -0.26 -10.22
CA GLN A 136 -3.41 0.54 -9.49
C GLN A 136 -3.53 0.08 -8.02
N ARG A 137 -3.55 -1.23 -7.78
CA ARG A 137 -3.61 -1.77 -6.41
C ARG A 137 -2.36 -1.45 -5.61
N ALA A 138 -1.17 -1.58 -6.22
CA ALA A 138 0.09 -1.25 -5.57
C ALA A 138 0.19 0.25 -5.26
N GLU A 139 -0.26 1.10 -6.18
CA GLU A 139 -0.33 2.55 -5.97
C GLU A 139 -1.28 2.90 -4.83
N LYS A 140 -2.44 2.27 -4.78
CA LYS A 140 -3.39 2.47 -3.67
C LYS A 140 -2.72 2.17 -2.33
N LEU A 141 -1.98 1.07 -2.24
CA LEU A 141 -1.33 0.66 -0.99
C LEU A 141 -0.16 1.58 -0.62
N LEU A 142 0.76 1.81 -1.54
CA LEU A 142 1.98 2.56 -1.24
C LEU A 142 1.77 4.07 -1.32
N HIS A 143 1.22 4.57 -2.42
CA HIS A 143 0.98 6.00 -2.58
C HIS A 143 -0.10 6.50 -1.61
N GLY A 144 -1.08 5.65 -1.28
CA GLY A 144 -2.08 5.98 -0.26
C GLY A 144 -1.47 6.19 1.12
N GLU A 145 -0.53 5.35 1.51
CA GLU A 145 0.18 5.51 2.78
C GLU A 145 1.07 6.76 2.77
N ILE A 146 1.86 6.94 1.72
CA ILE A 146 2.75 8.12 1.60
C ILE A 146 1.94 9.41 1.62
N ALA A 147 0.83 9.44 0.90
CA ALA A 147 -0.07 10.59 0.89
C ALA A 147 -0.61 10.91 2.29
N ALA A 148 -0.98 9.89 3.06
CA ALA A 148 -1.46 10.08 4.42
C ALA A 148 -0.36 10.61 5.35
N VAL A 149 0.87 10.10 5.21
CA VAL A 149 2.03 10.55 6.01
C VAL A 149 2.35 12.01 5.73
N LEU A 150 2.30 12.42 4.46
CA LEU A 150 2.66 13.78 4.02
C LEU A 150 1.48 14.75 4.02
N ASN A 151 0.27 14.28 4.22
CA ASN A 151 -0.96 15.07 4.11
C ASN A 151 -1.07 15.74 2.73
N ILE A 152 -0.82 14.98 1.68
CA ILE A 152 -0.98 15.36 0.27
C ILE A 152 -1.94 14.40 -0.42
N LYS A 153 -2.30 14.69 -1.67
CA LYS A 153 -3.13 13.79 -2.47
C LYS A 153 -2.29 12.62 -3.02
N PRO A 154 -2.88 11.43 -3.21
CA PRO A 154 -2.14 10.29 -3.78
C PRO A 154 -1.52 10.58 -5.15
N ASP A 155 -2.16 11.39 -5.99
CA ASP A 155 -1.63 11.76 -7.31
C ASP A 155 -0.42 12.71 -7.25
N GLU A 156 -0.13 13.30 -6.09
CA GLU A 156 1.04 14.15 -5.86
C GLU A 156 2.26 13.35 -5.40
N VAL A 157 2.10 12.08 -5.04
CA VAL A 157 3.16 11.26 -4.44
C VAL A 157 4.32 11.02 -5.42
N GLN A 158 4.01 10.72 -6.68
CA GLN A 158 5.06 10.46 -7.67
C GLN A 158 5.97 11.68 -7.86
N SER A 159 5.39 12.88 -7.95
CA SER A 159 6.15 14.12 -8.04
C SER A 159 7.00 14.37 -6.79
N TYR A 160 6.46 14.05 -5.61
CA TYR A 160 7.21 14.16 -4.37
C TYR A 160 8.43 13.23 -4.37
N ILE A 161 8.26 11.97 -4.75
CA ILE A 161 9.35 11.00 -4.83
C ILE A 161 10.45 11.51 -5.78
N GLN A 162 10.06 11.97 -6.96
CA GLN A 162 11.01 12.51 -7.92
C GLN A 162 11.76 13.72 -7.37
N SER A 163 11.07 14.62 -6.67
CA SER A 163 11.71 15.80 -6.09
C SER A 163 12.74 15.43 -5.02
N GLN A 164 12.46 14.41 -4.21
CA GLN A 164 13.38 13.92 -3.18
C GLN A 164 14.65 13.33 -3.81
N LEU A 165 14.51 12.58 -4.88
CA LEU A 165 15.65 11.98 -5.57
C LEU A 165 16.51 13.02 -6.30
N LEU A 166 15.90 14.05 -6.87
CA LEU A 166 16.63 15.14 -7.55
C LEU A 166 17.35 16.05 -6.57
N ALA A 167 16.81 16.28 -5.38
CA ALA A 167 17.42 17.14 -4.37
C ALA A 167 18.76 16.62 -3.86
N GLU A 168 19.06 15.34 -4.07
CA GLU A 168 20.28 14.67 -3.61
C GLU A 168 21.29 14.37 -4.72
N GLY A 169 20.88 14.64 -5.95
CA GLY A 169 21.74 14.49 -7.13
C GLY A 169 22.81 15.61 -7.22
#